data_3e5daf7f1d84147fb4caac30c7928fd7
#
_entry.id   3e5daf7f1d84147fb4caac30c7928fd7
#
_cell.length_a   1.000
_cell.length_b   1.000
_cell.length_c   1.000
_cell.angle_alpha   90.00
_cell.angle_beta   90.00
_cell.angle_gamma   90.00
#
_symmetry.space_group_name_H-M   'P 1'
#
loop_
_entity.id
_entity.type
_entity.pdbx_description
1 polymer ?
#
loop_
_entity_poly.entity_id
_entity_poly.type
_entity_poly.pdbx_seq_one_letter_code
_entity_poly.pdbx_strand_id
1 'polypeptide(L)'
;MEGKRVGEDSGYIFAGPIEERARKIVKPGVEIIDNHRNGVTISDNKGGPWNNATYYHHGSILADTDGNFIRQAAFVESIDPDGDVTWSILWEPSPGKASYHFVVGTGKWKGIAGEVTITGKEKRADDHDRYNYKMNWEIDPENDLIVPAFEPKGPYTNHATSLSFHGPHVTENIKELDSGLRLIINIQLGVLIGESTTEENLQNPRGYAASYDKGVTVWSGDERLSDVMLLEDTDPDGDMAWLVHVWWYVRGRGLYKFVGGTGKWEGIRGEGTTLGSLRRRTDDYHLLRSEIHWRIEDAS
;
A
#
# COMPACT_ATOMS: atom_id res chain seq x y z
N MET A 1 14.11 -21.22 -19.33
CA MET A 1 13.75 -19.95 -18.65
C MET A 1 12.58 -19.36 -19.42
N GLU A 2 11.45 -19.18 -18.75
CA GLU A 2 10.34 -18.44 -19.35
C GLU A 2 10.79 -16.99 -19.51
N GLY A 3 10.63 -16.45 -20.73
CA GLY A 3 10.98 -15.04 -21.01
C GLY A 3 9.95 -14.07 -20.42
N LYS A 4 10.27 -12.79 -20.47
CA LYS A 4 9.37 -11.71 -20.08
C LYS A 4 8.01 -11.84 -20.80
N ARG A 5 6.92 -11.78 -20.03
CA ARG A 5 5.54 -11.79 -20.54
C ARG A 5 4.91 -10.43 -20.30
N VAL A 6 4.15 -9.95 -21.24
CA VAL A 6 3.36 -8.71 -21.13
C VAL A 6 1.93 -8.98 -21.54
N GLY A 7 0.98 -8.28 -20.95
CA GLY A 7 -0.42 -8.42 -21.31
C GLY A 7 -1.23 -7.19 -20.94
N GLU A 8 -2.35 -7.11 -21.65
CA GLU A 8 -3.43 -6.17 -21.35
C GLU A 8 -4.68 -6.97 -21.04
N ASP A 9 -5.51 -6.45 -20.14
CA ASP A 9 -6.74 -7.10 -19.76
C ASP A 9 -7.80 -6.07 -19.38
N SER A 10 -9.05 -6.52 -19.41
CA SER A 10 -10.22 -5.77 -18.96
C SER A 10 -11.19 -6.74 -18.30
N GLY A 11 -12.14 -6.21 -17.57
CA GLY A 11 -13.15 -7.04 -16.93
C GLY A 11 -13.88 -6.34 -15.82
N TYR A 12 -14.33 -7.15 -14.86
CA TYR A 12 -15.20 -6.71 -13.78
C TYR A 12 -14.69 -7.19 -12.43
N ILE A 13 -14.83 -6.32 -11.44
CA ILE A 13 -14.71 -6.66 -10.02
C ILE A 13 -16.12 -6.64 -9.45
N PHE A 14 -16.55 -7.75 -8.87
CA PHE A 14 -17.77 -7.83 -8.08
C PHE A 14 -17.38 -7.81 -6.61
N ALA A 15 -17.61 -6.67 -5.97
CA ALA A 15 -17.22 -6.43 -4.60
C ALA A 15 -18.43 -6.59 -3.67
N GLY A 16 -18.28 -7.38 -2.64
CA GLY A 16 -19.24 -7.53 -1.56
C GLY A 16 -19.38 -6.26 -0.72
N PRO A 17 -20.23 -6.26 0.30
CA PRO A 17 -20.36 -5.13 1.20
C PRO A 17 -19.07 -4.80 1.90
N ILE A 18 -18.92 -3.54 2.30
CA ILE A 18 -17.82 -3.09 3.14
C ILE A 18 -18.13 -3.53 4.58
N GLU A 19 -17.23 -4.30 5.16
CA GLU A 19 -17.26 -4.66 6.57
C GLU A 19 -16.36 -3.69 7.34
N GLU A 20 -16.98 -2.80 8.11
CA GLU A 20 -16.27 -1.91 9.01
C GLU A 20 -15.70 -2.71 10.20
N ARG A 21 -14.41 -2.55 10.48
CA ARG A 21 -13.72 -3.20 11.58
C ARG A 21 -13.47 -2.25 12.74
N ALA A 22 -13.10 -1.02 12.43
CA ALA A 22 -12.84 0.02 13.40
C ALA A 22 -13.10 1.40 12.78
N ARG A 23 -13.39 2.37 13.63
CA ARG A 23 -13.58 3.76 13.25
C ARG A 23 -12.87 4.66 14.26
N LYS A 24 -12.15 5.65 13.76
CA LYS A 24 -11.44 6.63 14.58
C LYS A 24 -11.67 8.03 14.03
N ILE A 25 -12.14 8.93 14.87
CA ILE A 25 -12.17 10.36 14.56
C ILE A 25 -10.72 10.86 14.66
N VAL A 26 -10.20 11.38 13.55
CA VAL A 26 -8.81 11.88 13.47
C VAL A 26 -8.72 13.38 13.65
N LYS A 27 -9.75 14.10 13.24
CA LYS A 27 -9.97 15.52 13.54
C LYS A 27 -11.47 15.84 13.44
N PRO A 28 -11.93 17.00 13.95
CA PRO A 28 -13.31 17.40 13.75
C PRO A 28 -13.70 17.37 12.26
N GLY A 29 -14.73 16.62 11.94
CA GLY A 29 -15.22 16.48 10.57
C GLY A 29 -14.57 15.39 9.72
N VAL A 30 -13.60 14.62 10.25
CA VAL A 30 -12.91 13.57 9.48
C VAL A 30 -12.71 12.30 10.31
N GLU A 31 -13.03 11.18 9.70
CA GLU A 31 -12.91 9.85 10.29
C GLU A 31 -12.06 8.92 9.41
N ILE A 32 -11.27 8.05 10.05
CA ILE A 32 -10.67 6.88 9.40
C ILE A 32 -11.52 5.66 9.75
N ILE A 33 -11.87 4.91 8.72
CA ILE A 33 -12.64 3.66 8.82
C ILE A 33 -11.75 2.53 8.33
N ASP A 34 -11.34 1.65 9.23
CA ASP A 34 -10.70 0.38 8.87
C ASP A 34 -11.76 -0.57 8.34
N ASN A 35 -11.52 -1.17 7.18
CA ASN A 35 -12.53 -1.94 6.49
C ASN A 35 -11.96 -3.16 5.77
N HIS A 36 -12.82 -4.13 5.61
CA HIS A 36 -12.57 -5.32 4.81
C HIS A 36 -13.62 -5.44 3.72
N ARG A 37 -13.24 -6.08 2.64
CA ARG A 37 -14.14 -6.39 1.54
C ARG A 37 -13.67 -7.61 0.79
N ASN A 38 -14.59 -8.51 0.49
CA ASN A 38 -14.33 -9.67 -0.34
C ASN A 38 -15.03 -9.54 -1.68
N GLY A 39 -14.56 -10.26 -2.67
CA GLY A 39 -15.22 -10.31 -3.96
C GLY A 39 -14.58 -11.26 -4.94
N VAL A 40 -15.01 -11.12 -6.17
CA VAL A 40 -14.47 -11.89 -7.29
C VAL A 40 -14.17 -10.97 -8.46
N THR A 41 -13.17 -11.32 -9.22
CA THR A 41 -12.82 -10.65 -10.47
C THR A 41 -13.15 -11.56 -11.63
N ILE A 42 -13.66 -11.00 -12.71
CA ILE A 42 -13.91 -11.69 -13.97
C ILE A 42 -13.22 -10.93 -15.08
N SER A 43 -12.30 -11.59 -15.72
CA SER A 43 -11.52 -11.03 -16.82
C SER A 43 -12.17 -11.36 -18.16
N ASP A 44 -12.11 -10.42 -19.10
CA ASP A 44 -12.48 -10.66 -20.50
C ASP A 44 -11.43 -11.52 -21.19
N ASN A 45 -10.19 -11.53 -20.68
CA ASN A 45 -9.07 -12.30 -21.18
C ASN A 45 -8.71 -13.43 -20.22
N LYS A 46 -8.84 -14.68 -20.64
CA LYS A 46 -8.61 -15.88 -19.82
C LYS A 46 -7.17 -16.07 -19.32
N GLY A 47 -6.23 -15.27 -19.76
CA GLY A 47 -4.82 -15.35 -19.37
C GLY A 47 -4.36 -14.29 -18.38
N GLY A 48 -5.24 -13.42 -17.93
CA GLY A 48 -4.90 -12.31 -17.04
C GLY A 48 -4.79 -12.71 -15.56
N PRO A 49 -4.08 -11.92 -14.75
CA PRO A 49 -3.87 -12.21 -13.32
C PRO A 49 -5.14 -12.16 -12.48
N TRP A 50 -6.19 -11.52 -12.98
CA TRP A 50 -7.48 -11.43 -12.30
C TRP A 50 -8.58 -12.26 -12.97
N ASN A 51 -8.20 -13.25 -13.78
CA ASN A 51 -9.17 -14.12 -14.43
C ASN A 51 -9.81 -15.08 -13.41
N ASN A 52 -11.10 -14.87 -13.11
CA ASN A 52 -11.86 -15.62 -12.13
C ASN A 52 -11.18 -15.73 -10.75
N ALA A 53 -10.46 -14.69 -10.36
CA ALA A 53 -9.80 -14.66 -9.06
C ALA A 53 -10.78 -14.25 -7.95
N THR A 54 -10.62 -14.84 -6.78
CA THR A 54 -11.20 -14.28 -5.56
C THR A 54 -10.28 -13.21 -5.04
N TYR A 55 -10.82 -12.11 -4.53
CA TYR A 55 -10.00 -11.09 -3.90
C TYR A 55 -10.45 -10.79 -2.48
N TYR A 56 -9.48 -10.40 -1.69
CA TYR A 56 -9.63 -9.92 -0.34
C TYR A 56 -9.01 -8.53 -0.24
N HIS A 57 -9.81 -7.58 0.21
CA HIS A 57 -9.43 -6.18 0.36
C HIS A 57 -9.38 -5.85 1.85
N HIS A 58 -8.29 -5.27 2.29
CA HIS A 58 -8.12 -4.73 3.61
C HIS A 58 -7.56 -3.32 3.49
N GLY A 59 -8.25 -2.35 4.03
CA GLY A 59 -7.83 -0.97 3.86
C GLY A 59 -8.46 0.02 4.81
N SER A 60 -8.10 1.27 4.59
CA SER A 60 -8.62 2.40 5.33
C SER A 60 -9.32 3.38 4.39
N ILE A 61 -10.51 3.76 4.77
CA ILE A 61 -11.29 4.81 4.14
C ILE A 61 -11.18 6.07 5.00
N LEU A 62 -10.87 7.18 4.38
CA LEU A 62 -11.07 8.50 4.95
C LEU A 62 -12.46 8.96 4.55
N ALA A 63 -13.28 9.31 5.53
CA ALA A 63 -14.64 9.83 5.33
C ALA A 63 -14.83 11.12 6.12
N ASP A 64 -15.81 11.94 5.69
CA ASP A 64 -16.30 13.00 6.55
C ASP A 64 -17.26 12.46 7.63
N THR A 65 -17.67 13.31 8.57
CA THR A 65 -18.58 12.92 9.66
C THR A 65 -20.00 12.57 9.19
N ASP A 66 -20.35 12.92 7.97
CA ASP A 66 -21.61 12.51 7.34
C ASP A 66 -21.49 11.14 6.66
N GLY A 67 -20.28 10.54 6.73
CA GLY A 67 -19.95 9.24 6.14
C GLY A 67 -19.65 9.31 4.65
N ASN A 68 -19.50 10.51 4.07
CA ASN A 68 -19.12 10.63 2.67
C ASN A 68 -17.66 10.24 2.48
N PHE A 69 -17.42 9.41 1.50
CA PHE A 69 -16.11 8.94 1.12
C PHE A 69 -15.23 10.11 0.61
N ILE A 70 -14.04 10.24 1.16
CA ILE A 70 -13.03 11.21 0.71
C ILE A 70 -11.95 10.49 -0.09
N ARG A 71 -11.30 9.47 0.50
CA ARG A 71 -10.18 8.73 -0.08
C ARG A 71 -10.14 7.31 0.47
N GLN A 72 -9.39 6.45 -0.22
CA GLN A 72 -9.15 5.09 0.24
C GLN A 72 -7.76 4.63 -0.18
N ALA A 73 -7.13 3.89 0.69
CA ALA A 73 -6.00 3.05 0.36
C ALA A 73 -6.23 1.66 0.93
N ALA A 74 -5.86 0.64 0.16
CA ALA A 74 -6.02 -0.73 0.60
C ALA A 74 -4.95 -1.64 0.02
N PHE A 75 -4.71 -2.70 0.76
CA PHE A 75 -4.00 -3.88 0.29
C PHE A 75 -5.01 -4.88 -0.27
N VAL A 76 -4.71 -5.44 -1.41
CA VAL A 76 -5.59 -6.38 -2.09
C VAL A 76 -4.84 -7.65 -2.45
N GLU A 77 -5.29 -8.75 -1.92
CA GLU A 77 -4.87 -10.10 -2.29
C GLU A 77 -5.86 -10.66 -3.32
N SER A 78 -5.37 -11.13 -4.44
CA SER A 78 -6.19 -11.82 -5.44
C SER A 78 -5.64 -13.22 -5.67
N ILE A 79 -6.49 -14.23 -5.54
CA ILE A 79 -6.14 -15.63 -5.67
C ILE A 79 -6.83 -16.19 -6.91
N ASP A 80 -6.07 -16.62 -7.88
CA ASP A 80 -6.62 -17.19 -9.09
C ASP A 80 -7.11 -18.66 -8.88
N PRO A 81 -7.81 -19.26 -9.87
CA PRO A 81 -8.33 -20.61 -9.73
C PRO A 81 -7.26 -21.70 -9.53
N ASP A 82 -6.02 -21.44 -9.89
CA ASP A 82 -4.91 -22.38 -9.70
C ASP A 82 -4.26 -22.25 -8.30
N GLY A 83 -4.69 -21.24 -7.52
CA GLY A 83 -4.15 -20.92 -6.20
C GLY A 83 -2.96 -19.97 -6.21
N ASP A 84 -2.55 -19.48 -7.38
CA ASP A 84 -1.51 -18.48 -7.47
C ASP A 84 -2.06 -17.09 -7.06
N VAL A 85 -1.25 -16.35 -6.34
CA VAL A 85 -1.66 -15.11 -5.69
C VAL A 85 -1.00 -13.92 -6.35
N THR A 86 -1.74 -12.83 -6.50
CA THR A 86 -1.20 -11.51 -6.74
C THR A 86 -1.56 -10.57 -5.61
N TRP A 87 -0.62 -9.71 -5.21
CA TRP A 87 -0.87 -8.62 -4.29
C TRP A 87 -0.76 -7.30 -5.00
N SER A 88 -1.72 -6.44 -4.72
CA SER A 88 -1.76 -5.09 -5.26
C SER A 88 -2.14 -4.09 -4.19
N ILE A 89 -1.81 -2.84 -4.44
CA ILE A 89 -2.20 -1.71 -3.61
C ILE A 89 -3.28 -0.94 -4.37
N LEU A 90 -4.44 -0.82 -3.76
CA LEU A 90 -5.49 0.08 -4.20
C LEU A 90 -5.18 1.49 -3.73
N TRP A 91 -5.28 2.42 -4.63
CA TRP A 91 -5.29 3.83 -4.35
C TRP A 91 -6.49 4.51 -5.00
N GLU A 92 -7.33 5.17 -4.20
CA GLU A 92 -8.47 5.96 -4.65
C GLU A 92 -8.40 7.36 -4.05
N PRO A 93 -7.72 8.33 -4.72
CA PRO A 93 -7.51 9.69 -4.21
C PRO A 93 -8.78 10.53 -4.16
N SER A 94 -9.80 10.14 -4.87
CA SER A 94 -11.13 10.76 -4.86
C SER A 94 -12.15 9.76 -5.39
N PRO A 95 -13.45 9.91 -5.07
CA PRO A 95 -14.48 8.99 -5.51
C PRO A 95 -14.42 8.67 -7.01
N GLY A 96 -14.35 7.38 -7.34
CA GLY A 96 -14.35 6.88 -8.71
C GLY A 96 -13.02 6.99 -9.46
N LYS A 97 -11.93 7.41 -8.80
CA LYS A 97 -10.58 7.46 -9.39
C LYS A 97 -9.65 6.43 -8.76
N ALA A 98 -10.08 5.19 -8.72
CA ALA A 98 -9.31 4.10 -8.14
C ALA A 98 -8.30 3.51 -9.14
N SER A 99 -7.11 3.22 -8.67
CA SER A 99 -6.12 2.42 -9.36
C SER A 99 -5.50 1.38 -8.43
N TYR A 100 -5.04 0.28 -9.01
CA TYR A 100 -4.29 -0.74 -8.29
C TYR A 100 -2.91 -0.88 -8.93
N HIS A 101 -1.90 -1.12 -8.12
CA HIS A 101 -0.55 -1.38 -8.58
C HIS A 101 -0.12 -2.75 -8.04
N PHE A 102 0.26 -3.65 -8.93
CA PHE A 102 0.83 -4.93 -8.53
C PHE A 102 2.17 -4.72 -7.83
N VAL A 103 2.36 -5.40 -6.71
CA VAL A 103 3.58 -5.31 -5.92
C VAL A 103 4.35 -6.61 -5.88
N VAL A 104 3.67 -7.75 -5.90
CA VAL A 104 4.27 -9.08 -5.88
C VAL A 104 3.26 -10.14 -6.31
N GLY A 105 3.73 -11.30 -6.73
CA GLY A 105 2.88 -12.45 -7.02
C GLY A 105 3.61 -13.77 -6.73
N THR A 106 2.85 -14.87 -6.72
CA THR A 106 3.36 -16.23 -6.56
C THR A 106 3.17 -17.05 -7.83
N GLY A 107 3.81 -18.21 -7.90
CA GLY A 107 3.67 -19.15 -8.99
C GLY A 107 3.86 -18.51 -10.37
N LYS A 108 2.86 -18.63 -11.24
CA LYS A 108 2.90 -18.03 -12.59
C LYS A 108 2.89 -16.50 -12.62
N TRP A 109 2.56 -15.86 -11.49
CA TRP A 109 2.56 -14.40 -11.32
C TRP A 109 3.81 -13.87 -10.63
N LYS A 110 4.79 -14.73 -10.38
CA LYS A 110 6.07 -14.33 -9.81
C LYS A 110 6.76 -13.30 -10.70
N GLY A 111 7.18 -12.16 -10.13
CA GLY A 111 7.75 -11.04 -10.86
C GLY A 111 6.74 -10.13 -11.58
N ILE A 112 5.45 -10.22 -11.21
CA ILE A 112 4.41 -9.36 -11.77
C ILE A 112 4.61 -7.90 -11.37
N ALA A 113 4.44 -7.02 -12.35
CA ALA A 113 4.31 -5.58 -12.21
C ALA A 113 3.17 -5.07 -13.11
N GLY A 114 2.67 -3.88 -12.82
CA GLY A 114 1.64 -3.27 -13.66
C GLY A 114 0.61 -2.49 -12.87
N GLU A 115 -0.35 -1.96 -13.61
CA GLU A 115 -1.39 -1.08 -13.08
C GLU A 115 -2.77 -1.50 -13.58
N VAL A 116 -3.75 -1.38 -12.68
CA VAL A 116 -5.17 -1.56 -12.98
C VAL A 116 -5.88 -0.24 -12.74
N THR A 117 -6.60 0.26 -13.71
CA THR A 117 -7.41 1.47 -13.62
C THR A 117 -8.89 1.10 -13.57
N ILE A 118 -9.61 1.63 -12.60
CA ILE A 118 -11.08 1.53 -12.56
C ILE A 118 -11.67 2.52 -13.55
N THR A 119 -12.47 2.00 -14.49
CA THR A 119 -13.06 2.77 -15.58
C THR A 119 -14.55 3.04 -15.40
N GLY A 120 -15.18 2.40 -14.42
CA GLY A 120 -16.59 2.61 -14.08
C GLY A 120 -16.99 1.89 -12.81
N LYS A 121 -18.03 2.40 -12.16
CA LYS A 121 -18.65 1.83 -10.97
C LYS A 121 -20.15 1.80 -11.13
N GLU A 122 -20.75 0.68 -10.80
CA GLU A 122 -22.20 0.47 -10.75
C GLU A 122 -22.56 -0.08 -9.35
N LYS A 123 -23.42 0.64 -8.63
CA LYS A 123 -23.98 0.12 -7.38
C LYS A 123 -25.08 -0.89 -7.72
N ARG A 124 -24.99 -2.07 -7.17
CA ARG A 124 -26.01 -3.12 -7.30
C ARG A 124 -26.90 -3.19 -6.06
N ALA A 125 -27.95 -3.99 -6.12
CA ALA A 125 -28.72 -4.32 -4.93
C ALA A 125 -27.83 -5.00 -3.88
N ASP A 126 -28.23 -4.94 -2.62
CA ASP A 126 -27.59 -5.66 -1.51
C ASP A 126 -26.17 -5.17 -1.15
N ASP A 127 -25.91 -3.86 -1.30
CA ASP A 127 -24.61 -3.23 -0.96
C ASP A 127 -23.40 -3.78 -1.71
N HIS A 128 -23.65 -4.50 -2.81
CA HIS A 128 -22.60 -4.95 -3.71
C HIS A 128 -22.30 -3.88 -4.76
N ASP A 129 -21.03 -3.75 -5.10
CA ASP A 129 -20.57 -2.89 -6.19
C ASP A 129 -20.02 -3.74 -7.34
N ARG A 130 -20.23 -3.27 -8.56
CA ARG A 130 -19.52 -3.75 -9.73
C ARG A 130 -18.63 -2.64 -10.25
N TYR A 131 -17.35 -2.95 -10.44
CA TYR A 131 -16.37 -2.05 -11.04
C TYR A 131 -15.92 -2.62 -12.38
N ASN A 132 -15.83 -1.75 -13.39
CA ASN A 132 -15.17 -2.09 -14.64
C ASN A 132 -13.70 -1.70 -14.50
N TYR A 133 -12.80 -2.52 -15.02
CA TYR A 133 -11.38 -2.21 -14.99
C TYR A 133 -10.71 -2.40 -16.35
N LYS A 134 -9.57 -1.75 -16.51
CA LYS A 134 -8.53 -2.05 -17.50
C LYS A 134 -7.22 -2.22 -16.78
N MET A 135 -6.40 -3.16 -17.23
CA MET A 135 -5.07 -3.37 -16.67
C MET A 135 -4.03 -3.58 -17.75
N ASN A 136 -2.82 -3.13 -17.42
CA ASN A 136 -1.60 -3.49 -18.10
C ASN A 136 -0.70 -4.21 -17.12
N TRP A 137 -0.11 -5.31 -17.51
CA TRP A 137 0.78 -6.08 -16.65
C TRP A 137 1.96 -6.64 -17.40
N GLU A 138 3.04 -6.84 -16.69
CA GLU A 138 4.20 -7.57 -17.16
C GLU A 138 4.67 -8.53 -16.09
N ILE A 139 5.26 -9.62 -16.51
CA ILE A 139 5.95 -10.58 -15.64
C ILE A 139 7.36 -10.70 -16.16
N ASP A 140 8.30 -10.39 -15.29
CA ASP A 140 9.71 -10.61 -15.55
C ASP A 140 10.24 -11.55 -14.45
N PRO A 141 10.42 -12.84 -14.76
CA PRO A 141 10.91 -13.81 -13.76
C PRO A 141 12.30 -13.47 -13.22
N GLU A 142 13.09 -12.68 -13.95
CA GLU A 142 14.40 -12.19 -13.49
C GLU A 142 14.24 -10.98 -12.54
N ASN A 143 13.10 -10.30 -12.60
CA ASN A 143 12.70 -9.24 -11.69
C ASN A 143 12.13 -9.76 -10.36
N ASP A 144 12.30 -11.03 -10.07
CA ASP A 144 11.92 -11.57 -8.79
C ASP A 144 12.67 -10.82 -7.68
N LEU A 145 11.98 -9.85 -7.08
CA LEU A 145 12.51 -8.98 -6.04
C LEU A 145 13.62 -7.98 -6.48
N ILE A 146 13.68 -7.59 -7.75
CA ILE A 146 14.48 -6.42 -8.12
C ILE A 146 13.75 -5.19 -7.59
N VAL A 147 14.23 -4.70 -6.45
CA VAL A 147 13.90 -3.34 -6.02
C VAL A 147 14.54 -2.40 -7.03
N PRO A 148 13.76 -1.67 -7.83
CA PRO A 148 14.34 -0.72 -8.77
C PRO A 148 15.28 0.23 -8.02
N ALA A 149 16.33 0.69 -8.66
CA ALA A 149 17.08 1.82 -8.13
C ALA A 149 16.08 2.96 -7.91
N PHE A 150 16.07 3.51 -6.69
CA PHE A 150 15.18 4.62 -6.41
C PHE A 150 15.70 5.84 -7.19
N GLU A 151 14.92 6.24 -8.16
CA GLU A 151 15.11 7.49 -8.89
C GLU A 151 13.78 8.24 -8.78
N PRO A 152 13.76 9.41 -8.11
CA PRO A 152 12.53 10.20 -8.01
C PRO A 152 12.04 10.58 -9.40
N LYS A 153 10.82 10.16 -9.76
CA LYS A 153 10.28 10.32 -11.13
C LYS A 153 9.41 11.57 -11.30
N GLY A 154 9.19 12.33 -10.24
CA GLY A 154 8.29 13.47 -10.25
C GLY A 154 9.01 14.82 -10.25
N PRO A 155 8.32 15.90 -10.66
CA PRO A 155 8.80 17.26 -10.45
C PRO A 155 8.60 17.63 -8.97
N TYR A 156 9.33 16.96 -8.06
CA TYR A 156 9.24 17.23 -6.62
C TYR A 156 10.01 18.50 -6.27
N THR A 157 9.43 19.30 -5.38
CA THR A 157 10.01 20.58 -4.95
C THR A 157 10.69 20.48 -3.60
N ASN A 158 10.39 19.43 -2.87
CA ASN A 158 10.90 19.22 -1.51
C ASN A 158 11.63 17.87 -1.42
N HIS A 159 12.62 17.84 -0.56
CA HIS A 159 13.42 16.65 -0.25
C HIS A 159 13.81 16.67 1.21
N ALA A 160 13.77 15.52 1.86
CA ALA A 160 14.25 15.36 3.22
C ALA A 160 14.73 13.94 3.52
N THR A 161 15.52 13.84 4.57
CA THR A 161 15.89 12.58 5.19
C THR A 161 15.32 12.50 6.61
N SER A 162 14.96 11.30 7.04
CA SER A 162 14.45 11.04 8.37
C SER A 162 14.93 9.71 8.92
N LEU A 163 15.03 9.65 10.25
CA LEU A 163 15.22 8.41 10.99
C LEU A 163 13.88 7.95 11.53
N SER A 164 13.56 6.69 11.34
CA SER A 164 12.36 6.07 11.91
C SER A 164 12.74 5.00 12.92
N PHE A 165 12.17 5.11 14.10
CA PHE A 165 12.31 4.14 15.18
C PHE A 165 10.98 3.39 15.28
N HIS A 166 10.99 2.12 14.88
CA HIS A 166 9.80 1.28 14.94
C HIS A 166 9.92 0.30 16.10
N GLY A 167 8.81 0.14 16.83
CA GLY A 167 8.65 -0.85 17.87
C GLY A 167 8.42 -2.26 17.29
N PRO A 168 8.13 -3.24 18.17
CA PRO A 168 7.86 -4.59 17.74
C PRO A 168 6.59 -4.67 16.88
N HIS A 169 6.58 -5.64 15.96
CA HIS A 169 5.37 -6.00 15.25
C HIS A 169 4.37 -6.69 16.19
N VAL A 170 3.15 -6.21 16.20
CA VAL A 170 2.03 -6.89 16.84
C VAL A 170 1.28 -7.70 15.78
N THR A 171 1.38 -9.01 15.85
CA THR A 171 0.67 -9.91 14.93
C THR A 171 -0.81 -9.92 15.24
N GLU A 172 -1.64 -9.54 14.26
CA GLU A 172 -3.10 -9.62 14.36
C GLU A 172 -3.62 -10.95 13.82
N ASN A 173 -3.04 -11.45 12.75
CA ASN A 173 -3.47 -12.69 12.11
C ASN A 173 -2.32 -13.35 11.34
N ILE A 174 -2.42 -14.67 11.20
CA ILE A 174 -1.50 -15.49 10.39
C ILE A 174 -2.33 -16.33 9.43
N LYS A 175 -1.99 -16.28 8.15
CA LYS A 175 -2.60 -17.10 7.10
C LYS A 175 -1.51 -17.93 6.42
N GLU A 176 -1.63 -19.23 6.53
CA GLU A 176 -0.81 -20.17 5.77
C GLU A 176 -1.40 -20.32 4.36
N LEU A 177 -0.55 -20.33 3.35
CA LEU A 177 -0.92 -20.57 1.97
C LEU A 177 -0.44 -21.94 1.51
N ASP A 178 -1.17 -22.54 0.57
CA ASP A 178 -0.83 -23.88 0.02
C ASP A 178 0.54 -23.91 -0.66
N SER A 179 1.04 -22.76 -1.09
CA SER A 179 2.38 -22.57 -1.66
C SER A 179 3.53 -22.72 -0.64
N GLY A 180 3.22 -22.90 0.65
CA GLY A 180 4.20 -22.88 1.74
C GLY A 180 4.60 -21.46 2.17
N LEU A 181 3.98 -20.43 1.61
CA LEU A 181 4.12 -19.07 2.07
C LEU A 181 3.23 -18.83 3.29
N ARG A 182 3.70 -17.96 4.17
CA ARG A 182 2.96 -17.51 5.35
C ARG A 182 2.78 -16.00 5.29
N LEU A 183 1.53 -15.56 5.40
CA LEU A 183 1.19 -14.15 5.50
C LEU A 183 0.93 -13.80 6.96
N ILE A 184 1.61 -12.78 7.44
CA ILE A 184 1.40 -12.27 8.81
C ILE A 184 0.85 -10.86 8.70
N ILE A 185 -0.39 -10.68 9.10
CA ILE A 185 -0.99 -9.36 9.24
C ILE A 185 -0.50 -8.80 10.57
N ASN A 186 0.12 -7.64 10.52
CA ASN A 186 0.72 -7.02 11.68
C ASN A 186 0.51 -5.51 11.74
N ILE A 187 0.66 -5.00 12.95
CA ILE A 187 0.70 -3.57 13.27
C ILE A 187 2.06 -3.26 13.86
N GLN A 188 2.59 -2.11 13.52
CA GLN A 188 3.80 -1.57 14.13
C GLN A 188 3.59 -0.09 14.46
N LEU A 189 4.11 0.33 15.59
CA LEU A 189 4.14 1.74 15.98
C LEU A 189 5.57 2.26 15.88
N GLY A 190 5.70 3.50 15.44
CA GLY A 190 6.99 4.13 15.29
C GLY A 190 6.97 5.62 15.61
N VAL A 191 8.16 6.18 15.67
CA VAL A 191 8.38 7.63 15.69
C VAL A 191 9.40 7.99 14.64
N LEU A 192 9.19 9.12 14.00
CA LEU A 192 10.05 9.64 12.96
C LEU A 192 10.71 10.92 13.43
N ILE A 193 12.00 11.07 13.11
CA ILE A 193 12.80 12.23 13.46
C ILE A 193 13.53 12.68 12.20
N GLY A 194 13.32 13.94 11.81
CA GLY A 194 14.09 14.55 10.71
C GLY A 194 15.57 14.65 11.06
N GLU A 195 16.44 14.38 10.11
CA GLU A 195 17.89 14.46 10.33
C GLU A 195 18.42 15.90 10.33
N SER A 196 17.65 16.88 9.84
CA SER A 196 17.99 18.30 9.91
C SER A 196 17.29 18.95 11.11
N THR A 197 17.98 19.81 11.83
CA THR A 197 17.46 20.56 12.99
C THR A 197 16.88 21.92 12.62
N THR A 198 16.70 22.21 11.35
CA THR A 198 16.21 23.51 10.84
C THR A 198 14.67 23.55 10.80
N GLU A 199 14.10 24.77 10.70
CA GLU A 199 12.65 24.98 10.52
C GLU A 199 12.10 24.22 9.28
N GLU A 200 12.96 23.90 8.30
CA GLU A 200 12.61 23.07 7.15
C GLU A 200 12.12 21.68 7.55
N ASN A 201 12.53 21.16 8.71
CA ASN A 201 12.04 19.85 9.18
C ASN A 201 10.61 19.86 9.71
N LEU A 202 10.11 20.99 10.17
CA LEU A 202 8.70 21.13 10.52
C LEU A 202 7.81 21.08 9.26
N GLN A 203 8.41 21.28 8.09
CA GLN A 203 7.77 21.14 6.79
C GLN A 203 8.00 19.75 6.16
N ASN A 204 8.67 18.86 6.86
CA ASN A 204 8.88 17.47 6.42
C ASN A 204 7.75 16.58 6.97
N PRO A 205 6.95 15.91 6.12
CA PRO A 205 5.85 15.04 6.58
C PRO A 205 6.30 13.89 7.47
N ARG A 206 7.60 13.59 7.46
CA ARG A 206 8.23 12.57 8.29
C ARG A 206 9.30 13.14 9.24
N GLY A 207 9.28 14.45 9.47
CA GLY A 207 10.32 15.13 10.27
C GLY A 207 10.20 14.89 11.77
N TYR A 208 9.00 14.99 12.29
CA TYR A 208 8.64 14.69 13.69
C TYR A 208 7.23 14.14 13.68
N ALA A 209 7.08 12.83 13.50
CA ALA A 209 5.77 12.23 13.40
C ALA A 209 5.69 10.95 14.23
N ALA A 210 4.49 10.63 14.70
CA ALA A 210 4.16 9.30 15.17
C ALA A 210 3.67 8.48 13.98
N SER A 211 4.22 7.29 13.79
CA SER A 211 3.84 6.37 12.72
C SER A 211 2.98 5.24 13.26
N TYR A 212 1.89 4.98 12.58
CA TYR A 212 1.07 3.79 12.74
C TYR A 212 1.12 3.02 11.43
N ASP A 213 1.77 1.86 11.46
CA ASP A 213 2.00 1.05 10.29
C ASP A 213 1.12 -0.21 10.39
N LYS A 214 0.33 -0.49 9.36
CA LYS A 214 -0.47 -1.70 9.26
C LYS A 214 -0.26 -2.37 7.92
N GLY A 215 -0.01 -3.68 7.95
CA GLY A 215 0.24 -4.37 6.70
C GLY A 215 0.48 -5.85 6.83
N VAL A 216 1.07 -6.40 5.80
CA VAL A 216 1.32 -7.82 5.63
C VAL A 216 2.80 -8.07 5.44
N THR A 217 3.33 -8.97 6.23
CA THR A 217 4.65 -9.56 6.03
C THR A 217 4.52 -10.91 5.35
N VAL A 218 5.30 -11.13 4.33
CA VAL A 218 5.36 -12.39 3.59
C VAL A 218 6.58 -13.20 4.04
N TRP A 219 6.35 -14.45 4.39
CA TRP A 219 7.39 -15.40 4.82
C TRP A 219 7.41 -16.64 3.94
N SER A 220 8.60 -17.19 3.74
CA SER A 220 8.81 -18.53 3.16
C SER A 220 9.59 -19.37 4.16
N GLY A 221 8.95 -20.34 4.80
CA GLY A 221 9.54 -21.02 5.95
C GLY A 221 9.86 -20.02 7.06
N ASP A 222 11.13 -19.91 7.44
CA ASP A 222 11.62 -18.97 8.45
C ASP A 222 12.23 -17.69 7.84
N GLU A 223 12.20 -17.56 6.53
CA GLU A 223 12.71 -16.40 5.82
C GLU A 223 11.63 -15.34 5.58
N ARG A 224 11.87 -14.12 6.05
CA ARG A 224 11.02 -12.97 5.78
C ARG A 224 11.38 -12.39 4.41
N LEU A 225 10.44 -12.40 3.48
CA LEU A 225 10.67 -11.99 2.10
C LEU A 225 10.40 -10.50 1.89
N SER A 226 9.22 -10.04 2.27
CA SER A 226 8.79 -8.68 2.05
C SER A 226 7.73 -8.23 3.06
N ASP A 227 7.61 -6.91 3.20
CA ASP A 227 6.47 -6.26 3.85
C ASP A 227 5.78 -5.35 2.86
N VAL A 228 4.47 -5.25 2.99
CA VAL A 228 3.67 -4.20 2.36
C VAL A 228 2.81 -3.57 3.43
N MET A 229 2.98 -2.28 3.66
CA MET A 229 2.36 -1.57 4.76
C MET A 229 1.75 -0.25 4.30
N LEU A 230 0.62 0.08 4.88
CA LEU A 230 0.10 1.43 4.90
C LEU A 230 0.61 2.11 6.18
N LEU A 231 1.23 3.25 6.02
CA LEU A 231 1.74 4.07 7.10
C LEU A 231 0.86 5.31 7.25
N GLU A 232 0.49 5.60 8.48
CA GLU A 232 -0.11 6.87 8.90
C GLU A 232 0.92 7.60 9.74
N ASP A 233 1.51 8.62 9.19
CA ASP A 233 2.46 9.50 9.88
C ASP A 233 1.71 10.74 10.36
N THR A 234 1.54 10.88 11.67
CA THR A 234 0.84 12.02 12.30
C THR A 234 1.88 12.96 12.90
N ASP A 235 1.91 14.19 12.43
CA ASP A 235 2.83 15.21 12.92
C ASP A 235 2.37 15.84 14.26
N PRO A 236 3.21 16.69 14.90
CA PRO A 236 2.86 17.30 16.19
C PRO A 236 1.62 18.21 16.15
N ASP A 237 1.26 18.75 14.99
CA ASP A 237 0.07 19.59 14.81
C ASP A 237 -1.21 18.74 14.64
N GLY A 238 -1.06 17.43 14.50
CA GLY A 238 -2.13 16.48 14.26
C GLY A 238 -2.50 16.32 12.79
N ASP A 239 -1.74 16.93 11.88
CA ASP A 239 -1.88 16.70 10.46
C ASP A 239 -1.22 15.37 10.06
N MET A 240 -1.84 14.65 9.12
CA MET A 240 -1.41 13.32 8.74
C MET A 240 -0.93 13.24 7.32
N ALA A 241 0.12 12.45 7.11
CA ALA A 241 0.52 11.98 5.80
C ALA A 241 0.34 10.45 5.72
N TRP A 242 -0.23 9.97 4.63
CA TRP A 242 -0.36 8.52 4.38
C TRP A 242 0.58 8.09 3.30
N LEU A 243 1.26 6.96 3.57
CA LEU A 243 2.21 6.37 2.65
C LEU A 243 1.92 4.88 2.49
N VAL A 244 2.19 4.39 1.32
CA VAL A 244 2.39 2.96 1.11
C VAL A 244 3.88 2.69 1.16
N HIS A 245 4.25 1.66 1.90
CA HIS A 245 5.61 1.19 2.03
C HIS A 245 5.71 -0.26 1.59
N VAL A 246 6.67 -0.55 0.73
CA VAL A 246 7.04 -1.91 0.34
C VAL A 246 8.48 -2.13 0.73
N TRP A 247 8.74 -3.16 1.53
CA TRP A 247 10.07 -3.52 1.98
C TRP A 247 10.47 -4.90 1.49
N TRP A 248 11.65 -5.02 0.95
CA TRP A 248 12.25 -6.29 0.52
C TRP A 248 13.43 -6.65 1.43
N TYR A 249 13.24 -7.65 2.27
CA TYR A 249 14.25 -8.05 3.25
C TYR A 249 15.54 -8.55 2.61
N VAL A 250 15.43 -9.31 1.54
CA VAL A 250 16.58 -9.86 0.79
C VAL A 250 17.52 -8.75 0.27
N ARG A 251 16.99 -7.55 0.09
CA ARG A 251 17.73 -6.40 -0.44
C ARG A 251 18.02 -5.32 0.59
N GLY A 252 17.43 -5.39 1.77
CA GLY A 252 17.54 -4.36 2.78
C GLY A 252 17.06 -2.99 2.32
N ARG A 253 16.07 -2.95 1.43
CA ARG A 253 15.50 -1.73 0.85
C ARG A 253 14.00 -1.69 0.93
N GLY A 254 13.45 -0.48 1.07
CA GLY A 254 12.04 -0.19 0.96
C GLY A 254 11.77 1.00 0.06
N LEU A 255 10.59 1.03 -0.53
CA LEU A 255 10.07 2.17 -1.30
C LEU A 255 8.83 2.71 -0.62
N TYR A 256 8.72 4.03 -0.61
CA TYR A 256 7.56 4.77 -0.11
C TYR A 256 6.87 5.49 -1.26
N LYS A 257 5.54 5.58 -1.17
CA LYS A 257 4.75 6.45 -2.02
C LYS A 257 3.71 7.18 -1.17
N PHE A 258 3.71 8.50 -1.21
CA PHE A 258 2.66 9.28 -0.57
C PHE A 258 1.35 9.07 -1.31
N VAL A 259 0.33 8.73 -0.57
CA VAL A 259 -1.00 8.44 -1.10
C VAL A 259 -2.03 9.49 -0.67
N GLY A 260 -1.67 10.38 0.23
CA GLY A 260 -2.49 11.52 0.63
C GLY A 260 -2.10 12.08 1.98
N GLY A 261 -2.86 13.05 2.45
CA GLY A 261 -2.66 13.66 3.75
C GLY A 261 -3.81 14.57 4.15
N THR A 262 -3.73 15.14 5.33
CA THR A 262 -4.67 16.13 5.88
C THR A 262 -3.96 17.44 6.22
N GLY A 263 -4.71 18.50 6.41
CA GLY A 263 -4.19 19.80 6.82
C GLY A 263 -3.09 20.29 5.89
N LYS A 264 -1.91 20.61 6.43
CA LYS A 264 -0.76 21.05 5.61
C LYS A 264 -0.23 20.00 4.63
N TRP A 265 -0.59 18.71 4.81
CA TRP A 265 -0.24 17.61 3.91
C TRP A 265 -1.35 17.27 2.91
N GLU A 266 -2.44 18.03 2.88
CA GLU A 266 -3.46 17.87 1.85
C GLU A 266 -2.86 18.10 0.46
N GLY A 267 -3.17 17.19 -0.48
CA GLY A 267 -2.58 17.24 -1.82
C GLY A 267 -1.15 16.72 -1.93
N ILE A 268 -0.55 16.18 -0.84
CA ILE A 268 0.82 15.65 -0.91
C ILE A 268 0.94 14.55 -1.98
N ARG A 269 2.01 14.67 -2.78
CA ARG A 269 2.48 13.68 -3.75
C ARG A 269 3.96 13.50 -3.56
N GLY A 270 4.42 12.27 -3.64
CA GLY A 270 5.84 12.03 -3.47
C GLY A 270 6.17 10.55 -3.35
N GLU A 271 7.43 10.31 -3.32
CA GLU A 271 8.01 8.98 -3.20
C GLU A 271 9.32 9.04 -2.41
N GLY A 272 9.76 7.89 -1.94
CA GLY A 272 10.97 7.82 -1.17
C GLY A 272 11.53 6.41 -1.09
N THR A 273 12.67 6.29 -0.45
CA THR A 273 13.32 5.01 -0.21
C THR A 273 13.80 4.90 1.23
N THR A 274 13.82 3.68 1.72
CA THR A 274 14.54 3.35 2.96
C THR A 274 15.93 2.84 2.59
N LEU A 275 16.94 3.44 3.18
CA LEU A 275 18.36 3.16 2.93
C LEU A 275 18.91 2.02 3.82
N GLY A 276 18.05 1.12 4.27
CA GLY A 276 18.43 -0.01 5.10
C GLY A 276 18.26 0.19 6.60
N SER A 277 18.35 -0.89 7.35
CA SER A 277 18.35 -0.85 8.81
C SER A 277 19.72 -0.43 9.32
N LEU A 278 19.80 0.70 10.01
CA LEU A 278 21.04 1.19 10.60
C LEU A 278 21.43 0.42 11.88
N ARG A 279 20.44 -0.19 12.55
CA ARG A 279 20.67 -0.99 13.75
C ARG A 279 19.45 -1.81 14.15
N ARG A 280 19.60 -3.12 14.31
CA ARG A 280 18.74 -3.92 15.20
C ARG A 280 19.22 -3.67 16.62
N ARG A 281 18.42 -3.02 17.44
CA ARG A 281 18.77 -2.83 18.86
C ARG A 281 18.44 -4.07 19.70
N THR A 282 17.36 -4.73 19.33
CA THR A 282 16.91 -6.04 19.80
C THR A 282 16.15 -6.66 18.66
N ASP A 283 15.75 -7.93 18.75
CA ASP A 283 15.04 -8.63 17.68
C ASP A 283 13.73 -7.98 17.22
N ASP A 284 13.20 -7.02 18.00
CA ASP A 284 11.88 -6.42 17.79
C ASP A 284 11.89 -4.92 17.46
N TYR A 285 13.04 -4.24 17.50
CA TYR A 285 13.13 -2.80 17.25
C TYR A 285 14.00 -2.50 16.06
N HIS A 286 13.51 -1.64 15.18
CA HIS A 286 14.21 -1.25 13.95
C HIS A 286 14.51 0.25 13.96
N LEU A 287 15.72 0.60 13.52
CA LEU A 287 16.07 1.96 13.18
C LEU A 287 16.31 2.00 11.67
N LEU A 288 15.50 2.75 10.97
CA LEU A 288 15.55 2.90 9.52
C LEU A 288 15.93 4.34 9.17
N ARG A 289 16.68 4.52 8.13
CA ARG A 289 16.90 5.82 7.50
C ARG A 289 16.13 5.89 6.20
N SER A 290 15.40 6.97 6.00
CA SER A 290 14.56 7.20 4.82
C SER A 290 14.96 8.49 4.12
N GLU A 291 14.87 8.45 2.81
CA GLU A 291 14.95 9.61 1.94
C GLU A 291 13.61 9.76 1.22
N ILE A 292 13.03 10.94 1.24
CA ILE A 292 11.74 11.23 0.61
C ILE A 292 11.81 12.50 -0.23
N HIS A 293 11.05 12.50 -1.32
CA HIS A 293 10.86 13.62 -2.22
C HIS A 293 9.38 13.87 -2.39
N TRP A 294 8.92 15.11 -2.24
CA TRP A 294 7.49 15.42 -2.34
C TRP A 294 7.21 16.82 -2.87
N ARG A 295 5.96 17.05 -3.20
CA ARG A 295 5.34 18.33 -3.45
C ARG A 295 3.93 18.34 -2.88
N ILE A 296 3.39 19.50 -2.63
CA ILE A 296 1.96 19.71 -2.35
C ILE A 296 1.31 20.18 -3.66
N GLU A 297 0.24 19.51 -4.07
CA GLU A 297 -0.59 19.95 -5.19
C GLU A 297 -1.77 20.71 -4.62
N ASP A 298 -2.03 21.91 -5.16
CA ASP A 298 -3.23 22.66 -4.80
C ASP A 298 -4.47 21.81 -5.05
N ALA A 299 -5.41 21.84 -4.11
CA ALA A 299 -6.68 21.18 -4.27
C ALA A 299 -7.41 21.79 -5.49
N SER A 300 -7.48 21.02 -6.59
CA SER A 300 -8.17 21.43 -7.82
C SER A 300 -9.68 21.21 -7.70
#